data_ec6d9c751f31422f849a79ec5ea451af
#
_entry.id   ec6d9c751f31422f849a79ec5ea451af
#
_cell.length_a   1.000
_cell.length_b   1.000
_cell.length_c   1.000
_cell.angle_alpha   90.00
_cell.angle_beta   90.00
_cell.angle_gamma   90.00
#
_symmetry.space_group_name_H-M   'P 1'
#
loop_
_entity.id
_entity.type
_entity.pdbx_description
1 polymer ?
#
loop_
_entity_poly.entity_id
_entity_poly.type
_entity_poly.pdbx_seq_one_letter_code
_entity_poly.pdbx_strand_id
1 'polypeptide(L)'
;IFYDEVYMTSNALGGIGLFDIDRVEVLKGPQGGLYGRNATGGAVRALSSRPDLTEYHGYAQASFGKWDSNGLEAAIGVPIIEDKLAFRISVNTDQGGGWQDSLATPEDDEHGDRDFQAFRGQLLYAPTEDLEILFKVDAGEDKSETTLGRANGFYDTDGSFGPCAAILAGRRDDSSCVGMHNLVGNPLLPSDQKKDGSTVISNPINELDNEW
;
A
#
# COMPACT_ATOMS: atom_id res chain seq x y z
N ILE A 1 0.45 9.69 10.52
CA ILE A 1 1.52 8.75 10.22
C ILE A 1 2.75 9.56 9.89
N PHE A 2 3.93 9.05 10.27
CA PHE A 2 5.22 9.69 10.03
C PHE A 2 6.14 8.67 9.36
N TYR A 3 6.88 9.12 8.37
CA TYR A 3 7.95 8.37 7.77
C TYR A 3 9.26 9.09 8.08
N ASP A 4 10.15 8.41 8.80
CA ASP A 4 11.25 9.02 9.53
C ASP A 4 10.73 10.19 10.39
N GLU A 5 11.12 11.43 10.11
CA GLU A 5 10.66 12.62 10.83
C GLU A 5 9.61 13.44 10.04
N VAL A 6 9.17 12.95 8.86
CA VAL A 6 8.27 13.68 7.98
C VAL A 6 6.84 13.20 8.20
N TYR A 7 5.92 14.16 8.43
CA TYR A 7 4.49 13.86 8.48
C TYR A 7 3.95 13.50 7.08
N MET A 8 3.34 12.34 6.98
CA MET A 8 2.72 11.84 5.76
C MET A 8 1.21 11.95 5.86
N THR A 9 0.58 12.53 4.84
CA THR A 9 -0.88 12.47 4.70
C THR A 9 -1.29 11.03 4.34
N SER A 10 -2.50 10.61 4.69
CA SER A 10 -2.95 9.21 4.52
C SER A 10 -2.80 8.66 3.09
N ASN A 11 -2.85 9.53 2.08
CA ASN A 11 -2.72 9.14 0.67
C ASN A 11 -1.26 8.94 0.24
N ALA A 12 -0.30 9.53 0.95
CA ALA A 12 1.12 9.42 0.58
C ALA A 12 1.74 8.07 0.98
N LEU A 13 1.11 7.31 1.87
CA LEU A 13 1.59 5.95 2.21
C LEU A 13 1.32 4.92 1.10
N GLY A 14 0.36 5.19 0.23
CA GLY A 14 0.10 4.33 -0.94
C GLY A 14 1.18 4.45 -2.02
N GLY A 15 1.87 5.60 -2.08
CA GLY A 15 2.88 5.86 -3.08
C GLY A 15 4.33 5.70 -2.61
N ILE A 16 4.58 5.70 -1.29
CA ILE A 16 5.92 5.44 -0.76
C ILE A 16 5.93 4.03 -0.20
N GLY A 17 6.50 3.08 -0.92
CA GLY A 17 6.69 1.73 -0.43
C GLY A 17 7.46 1.73 0.89
N LEU A 18 6.90 1.06 1.90
CA LEU A 18 7.61 0.82 3.16
C LEU A 18 8.60 -0.32 2.95
N PHE A 19 9.77 -0.03 2.46
CA PHE A 19 10.86 -0.97 2.25
C PHE A 19 12.10 -0.54 3.03
N ASP A 20 12.98 -1.46 3.33
CA ASP A 20 14.20 -1.25 4.10
C ASP A 20 13.92 -0.47 5.41
N ILE A 21 12.96 -0.97 6.16
CA ILE A 21 12.50 -0.39 7.42
C ILE A 21 13.26 -1.02 8.58
N ASP A 22 13.84 -0.18 9.43
CA ASP A 22 14.47 -0.62 10.69
C ASP A 22 13.38 -1.04 11.70
N ARG A 23 12.39 -0.17 11.93
CA ARG A 23 11.31 -0.43 12.87
C ARG A 23 10.08 0.44 12.63
N VAL A 24 8.95 -0.02 13.17
CA VAL A 24 7.71 0.75 13.24
C VAL A 24 7.38 1.01 14.71
N GLU A 25 7.19 2.27 15.06
CA GLU A 25 6.81 2.71 16.38
C GLU A 25 5.34 3.13 16.42
N VAL A 26 4.59 2.62 17.40
CA VAL A 26 3.20 2.99 17.62
C VAL A 26 3.07 3.70 18.95
N LEU A 27 2.84 5.00 18.91
CA LEU A 27 2.68 5.87 20.06
C LEU A 27 1.18 6.03 20.36
N LYS A 28 0.75 5.48 21.49
CA LYS A 28 -0.66 5.50 21.90
C LYS A 28 -0.96 6.74 22.74
N GLY A 29 -2.13 7.33 22.53
CA GLY A 29 -2.59 8.53 23.23
C GLY A 29 -2.12 9.83 22.58
N PRO A 30 -2.55 11.00 23.11
CA PRO A 30 -2.28 12.30 22.51
C PRO A 30 -0.79 12.61 22.41
N GLN A 31 -0.30 12.87 21.21
CA GLN A 31 1.10 13.18 20.88
C GLN A 31 1.29 14.60 20.32
N GLY A 32 0.29 15.49 20.52
CA GLY A 32 0.29 16.82 19.92
C GLY A 32 1.46 17.72 20.32
N GLY A 33 2.10 17.47 21.47
CA GLY A 33 3.26 18.24 21.94
C GLY A 33 4.54 17.99 21.14
N LEU A 34 4.73 16.78 20.64
CA LEU A 34 5.91 16.39 19.85
C LEU A 34 5.63 16.34 18.35
N TYR A 35 4.44 15.86 17.98
CA TYR A 35 4.09 15.57 16.58
C TYR A 35 3.13 16.60 15.97
N GLY A 36 2.72 17.61 16.75
CA GLY A 36 1.85 18.69 16.28
C GLY A 36 0.43 18.22 15.98
N ARG A 37 -0.15 18.75 14.89
CA ARG A 37 -1.53 18.45 14.48
C ARG A 37 -1.71 17.00 14.05
N ASN A 38 -2.95 16.52 14.12
CA ASN A 38 -3.38 15.19 13.70
C ASN A 38 -2.79 14.01 14.52
N ALA A 39 -2.28 14.28 15.73
CA ALA A 39 -1.74 13.27 16.64
C ALA A 39 -2.57 13.19 17.97
N THR A 40 -3.89 13.44 17.90
CA THR A 40 -4.76 13.43 19.08
C THR A 40 -5.06 12.05 19.62
N GLY A 41 -5.10 11.02 18.78
CA GLY A 41 -5.30 9.62 19.17
C GLY A 41 -4.02 8.82 19.28
N GLY A 42 -2.92 9.32 18.72
CA GLY A 42 -1.64 8.65 18.65
C GLY A 42 -0.85 8.98 17.40
N ALA A 43 0.32 8.37 17.24
CA ALA A 43 1.15 8.46 16.06
C ALA A 43 1.73 7.09 15.69
N VAL A 44 1.89 6.84 14.40
CA VAL A 44 2.63 5.71 13.86
C VAL A 44 3.83 6.25 13.11
N ARG A 45 5.02 5.77 13.43
CA ARG A 45 6.28 6.14 12.78
C ARG A 45 6.88 4.90 12.13
N ALA A 46 7.18 4.97 10.85
CA ALA A 46 8.06 4.02 10.19
C ALA A 46 9.44 4.67 10.06
N LEU A 47 10.47 3.98 10.49
CA LEU A 47 11.85 4.47 10.49
C LEU A 47 12.66 3.61 9.52
N SER A 48 13.26 4.25 8.52
CA SER A 48 14.12 3.57 7.57
C SER A 48 15.44 3.14 8.20
N SER A 49 16.00 2.03 7.70
CA SER A 49 17.34 1.58 8.10
C SER A 49 18.38 2.61 7.68
N ARG A 50 19.27 2.97 8.59
CA ARG A 50 20.34 3.96 8.37
C ARG A 50 21.65 3.30 7.96
N PRO A 51 22.53 4.01 7.25
CA PRO A 51 23.92 3.57 7.07
C PRO A 51 24.61 3.33 8.43
N ASP A 52 25.44 2.31 8.51
CA ASP A 52 26.32 2.05 9.67
C ASP A 52 27.74 2.52 9.35
N LEU A 53 28.38 3.21 10.32
CA LEU A 53 29.72 3.78 10.12
C LEU A 53 30.85 2.76 10.32
N THR A 54 30.51 1.57 10.87
CA THR A 54 31.48 0.56 11.30
C THR A 54 31.33 -0.77 10.58
N GLU A 55 30.08 -1.17 10.27
CA GLU A 55 29.79 -2.51 9.77
C GLU A 55 29.10 -2.50 8.42
N TYR A 56 29.36 -3.57 7.66
CA TYR A 56 28.64 -3.85 6.40
C TYR A 56 27.32 -4.53 6.74
N HIS A 57 26.21 -3.94 6.29
CA HIS A 57 24.90 -4.53 6.43
C HIS A 57 24.18 -4.62 5.10
N GLY A 58 23.56 -5.74 4.84
CA GLY A 58 22.76 -5.88 3.62
C GLY A 58 21.89 -7.12 3.64
N TYR A 59 20.90 -7.10 2.78
CA TYR A 59 20.04 -8.25 2.52
C TYR A 59 19.53 -8.20 1.08
N ALA A 60 19.04 -9.33 0.61
CA ALA A 60 18.27 -9.43 -0.62
C ALA A 60 17.16 -10.46 -0.41
N GLN A 61 15.95 -10.10 -0.79
CA GLN A 61 14.77 -10.94 -0.71
C GLN A 61 14.07 -10.94 -2.05
N ALA A 62 13.75 -12.11 -2.57
CA ALA A 62 12.92 -12.28 -3.76
C ALA A 62 11.64 -13.03 -3.39
N SER A 63 10.52 -12.61 -3.95
CA SER A 63 9.22 -13.24 -3.77
C SER A 63 8.61 -13.59 -5.13
N PHE A 64 7.90 -14.71 -5.18
CA PHE A 64 7.18 -15.17 -6.37
C PHE A 64 5.82 -15.68 -5.94
N GLY A 65 4.80 -15.41 -6.74
CA GLY A 65 3.43 -15.77 -6.42
C GLY A 65 2.57 -16.09 -7.63
N LYS A 66 1.27 -16.14 -7.41
CA LYS A 66 0.27 -16.30 -8.48
C LYS A 66 0.14 -15.00 -9.28
N TRP A 67 -0.49 -15.11 -10.45
CA TRP A 67 -0.70 -13.99 -11.38
C TRP A 67 0.59 -13.27 -11.73
N ASP A 68 1.62 -14.05 -12.09
CA ASP A 68 2.96 -13.58 -12.46
C ASP A 68 3.60 -12.64 -11.43
N SER A 69 3.13 -12.76 -10.17
CA SER A 69 3.62 -11.93 -9.07
C SER A 69 5.08 -12.23 -8.79
N ASN A 70 5.90 -11.21 -8.83
CA ASN A 70 7.30 -11.24 -8.47
C ASN A 70 7.68 -9.95 -7.73
N GLY A 71 8.59 -10.06 -6.78
CA GLY A 71 9.10 -8.93 -6.03
C GLY A 71 10.55 -9.13 -5.68
N LEU A 72 11.28 -8.02 -5.62
CA LEU A 72 12.67 -7.97 -5.16
C LEU A 72 12.82 -6.80 -4.20
N GLU A 73 13.28 -7.09 -3.01
CA GLU A 73 13.75 -6.08 -2.07
C GLU A 73 15.20 -6.36 -1.71
N ALA A 74 16.06 -5.35 -1.85
CA ALA A 74 17.47 -5.49 -1.50
C ALA A 74 18.02 -4.19 -0.93
N ALA A 75 18.96 -4.31 -0.01
CA ALA A 75 19.68 -3.18 0.54
C ALA A 75 21.14 -3.55 0.82
N ILE A 76 22.02 -2.57 0.68
CA ILE A 76 23.42 -2.67 1.08
C ILE A 76 23.86 -1.38 1.75
N GLY A 77 24.47 -1.48 2.92
CA GLY A 77 25.11 -0.42 3.66
C GLY A 77 26.62 -0.69 3.79
N VAL A 78 27.42 0.34 3.52
CA VAL A 78 28.88 0.23 3.47
C VAL A 78 29.51 1.43 4.17
N PRO A 79 30.38 1.23 5.17
CA PRO A 79 31.27 2.27 5.67
C PRO A 79 32.36 2.56 4.60
N ILE A 80 32.44 3.84 4.18
CA ILE A 80 33.48 4.31 3.25
C ILE A 80 34.71 4.72 4.02
N ILE A 81 34.49 5.45 5.12
CA ILE A 81 35.52 5.85 6.08
C ILE A 81 34.99 5.47 7.45
N GLU A 82 35.67 4.57 8.12
CA GLU A 82 35.29 4.07 9.44
C GLU A 82 35.05 5.24 10.40
N ASP A 83 33.96 5.15 11.17
CA ASP A 83 33.47 6.15 12.13
C ASP A 83 33.12 7.52 11.53
N LYS A 84 33.20 7.72 10.20
CA LYS A 84 33.01 9.08 9.61
C LYS A 84 32.05 9.12 8.44
N LEU A 85 32.09 8.15 7.55
CA LEU A 85 31.32 8.23 6.32
C LEU A 85 30.82 6.85 5.92
N ALA A 86 29.53 6.73 5.77
CA ALA A 86 28.89 5.52 5.28
C ALA A 86 27.77 5.86 4.29
N PHE A 87 27.47 4.92 3.40
CA PHE A 87 26.30 5.01 2.53
C PHE A 87 25.42 3.76 2.68
N ARG A 88 24.15 3.92 2.30
CA ARG A 88 23.21 2.83 2.14
C ARG A 88 22.39 3.04 0.89
N ILE A 89 22.22 1.97 0.13
CA ILE A 89 21.35 1.94 -1.05
C ILE A 89 20.34 0.83 -0.85
N SER A 90 19.08 1.10 -1.16
CA SER A 90 18.00 0.15 -1.09
C SER A 90 17.14 0.24 -2.35
N VAL A 91 16.65 -0.88 -2.81
CA VAL A 91 15.74 -1.01 -3.95
C VAL A 91 14.57 -1.91 -3.58
N ASN A 92 13.40 -1.58 -4.09
CA ASN A 92 12.22 -2.41 -3.98
C ASN A 92 11.46 -2.42 -5.30
N THR A 93 11.05 -3.61 -5.76
CA THR A 93 10.15 -3.80 -6.89
C THR A 93 9.07 -4.79 -6.52
N ASP A 94 7.83 -4.52 -6.90
CA ASP A 94 6.70 -5.44 -6.76
C ASP A 94 5.87 -5.40 -8.04
N GLN A 95 5.89 -6.49 -8.79
CA GLN A 95 5.19 -6.63 -10.05
C GLN A 95 4.24 -7.82 -10.00
N GLY A 96 3.11 -7.72 -10.69
CA GLY A 96 2.15 -8.81 -10.79
C GLY A 96 1.04 -8.47 -11.78
N GLY A 97 0.57 -9.47 -12.50
CA GLY A 97 -0.58 -9.32 -13.39
C GLY A 97 -1.89 -9.11 -12.62
N GLY A 98 -2.90 -8.59 -13.32
CA GLY A 98 -4.26 -8.46 -12.82
C GLY A 98 -4.83 -9.79 -12.34
N TRP A 99 -5.76 -9.73 -11.42
CA TRP A 99 -6.39 -10.92 -10.83
C TRP A 99 -7.91 -10.78 -10.66
N GLN A 100 -8.43 -9.61 -10.95
CA GLN A 100 -9.85 -9.30 -10.86
C GLN A 100 -10.43 -9.04 -12.23
N ASP A 101 -11.50 -9.76 -12.56
CA ASP A 101 -12.34 -9.51 -13.73
C ASP A 101 -13.54 -8.66 -13.31
N SER A 102 -13.81 -7.59 -14.00
CA SER A 102 -15.05 -6.85 -13.82
C SER A 102 -16.09 -7.28 -14.85
N LEU A 103 -17.28 -7.65 -14.38
CA LEU A 103 -18.42 -7.91 -15.27
C LEU A 103 -18.97 -6.63 -15.91
N ALA A 104 -18.46 -5.47 -15.57
CA ALA A 104 -18.86 -4.18 -16.12
C ALA A 104 -17.88 -3.66 -17.19
N THR A 105 -16.71 -4.29 -17.33
CA THR A 105 -15.70 -3.97 -18.37
C THR A 105 -15.68 -5.03 -19.46
N PRO A 106 -15.09 -4.76 -20.64
CA PRO A 106 -14.91 -5.76 -21.69
C PRO A 106 -14.17 -7.00 -21.19
N GLU A 107 -14.45 -8.16 -21.81
CA GLU A 107 -13.66 -9.37 -21.61
C GLU A 107 -12.19 -9.07 -21.94
N ASP A 108 -11.27 -9.64 -21.19
CA ASP A 108 -9.79 -9.47 -21.25
C ASP A 108 -9.22 -8.24 -20.54
N ASP A 109 -10.01 -7.51 -19.74
CA ASP A 109 -9.53 -6.38 -18.93
C ASP A 109 -9.42 -6.82 -17.46
N GLU A 110 -8.27 -7.41 -17.10
CA GLU A 110 -7.97 -7.83 -15.73
C GLU A 110 -7.45 -6.63 -14.92
N HIS A 111 -7.98 -6.48 -13.70
CA HIS A 111 -7.66 -5.36 -12.81
C HIS A 111 -6.88 -5.80 -11.57
N GLY A 112 -6.22 -4.83 -10.94
CA GLY A 112 -5.45 -5.05 -9.72
C GLY A 112 -4.05 -5.58 -9.99
N ASP A 113 -3.50 -5.26 -11.16
CA ASP A 113 -2.09 -5.45 -11.45
C ASP A 113 -1.22 -4.62 -10.52
N ARG A 114 0.04 -4.98 -10.41
CA ARG A 114 1.03 -4.29 -9.60
C ARG A 114 2.24 -3.98 -10.46
N ASP A 115 2.62 -2.71 -10.47
CA ASP A 115 3.86 -2.24 -11.08
C ASP A 115 4.45 -1.12 -10.21
N PHE A 116 5.15 -1.54 -9.19
CA PHE A 116 5.79 -0.68 -8.20
C PHE A 116 7.29 -0.83 -8.26
N GLN A 117 8.02 0.29 -8.25
CA GLN A 117 9.46 0.31 -8.12
C GLN A 117 9.92 1.52 -7.31
N ALA A 118 10.88 1.29 -6.42
CA ALA A 118 11.41 2.32 -5.54
C ALA A 118 12.92 2.17 -5.31
N PHE A 119 13.55 3.30 -5.09
CA PHE A 119 14.96 3.42 -4.79
C PHE A 119 15.16 4.38 -3.61
N ARG A 120 16.08 4.04 -2.73
CA ARG A 120 16.55 4.92 -1.65
C ARG A 120 18.07 4.96 -1.62
N GLY A 121 18.60 6.17 -1.59
CA GLY A 121 20.02 6.42 -1.35
C GLY A 121 20.21 7.23 -0.08
N GLN A 122 21.14 6.81 0.78
CA GLN A 122 21.46 7.51 2.02
C GLN A 122 22.97 7.69 2.14
N LEU A 123 23.41 8.86 2.60
CA LEU A 123 24.80 9.16 2.94
C LEU A 123 24.85 9.73 4.34
N LEU A 124 25.56 9.05 5.21
CA LEU A 124 25.78 9.46 6.59
C LEU A 124 27.21 9.98 6.74
N TYR A 125 27.35 11.23 7.19
CA TYR A 125 28.62 11.86 7.43
C TYR A 125 28.74 12.39 8.86
N ALA A 126 29.66 11.85 9.64
CA ALA A 126 29.97 12.22 11.01
C ALA A 126 31.40 12.78 11.10
N PRO A 127 31.63 14.09 10.81
CA PRO A 127 32.97 14.69 10.86
C PRO A 127 33.57 14.74 12.26
N THR A 128 32.71 14.80 13.29
CA THR A 128 33.08 14.79 14.72
C THR A 128 32.08 13.95 15.50
N GLU A 129 32.41 13.63 16.76
CA GLU A 129 31.50 12.86 17.65
C GLU A 129 30.18 13.61 17.95
N ASP A 130 30.17 14.94 17.86
CA ASP A 130 29.01 15.79 18.17
C ASP A 130 28.19 16.19 16.93
N LEU A 131 28.65 15.87 15.73
CA LEU A 131 27.98 16.27 14.48
C LEU A 131 27.76 15.09 13.56
N GLU A 132 26.50 14.85 13.25
CA GLU A 132 26.05 13.85 12.28
C GLU A 132 25.16 14.51 11.23
N ILE A 133 25.42 14.26 9.98
CA ILE A 133 24.64 14.74 8.83
C ILE A 133 24.19 13.54 8.02
N LEU A 134 22.87 13.36 7.92
CA LEU A 134 22.26 12.34 7.06
C LEU A 134 21.63 13.02 5.84
N PHE A 135 22.14 12.70 4.66
CA PHE A 135 21.51 13.05 3.40
C PHE A 135 20.74 11.83 2.89
N LYS A 136 19.47 12.01 2.52
CA LYS A 136 18.59 10.96 2.05
C LYS A 136 17.83 11.41 0.80
N VAL A 137 17.75 10.50 -0.17
CA VAL A 137 16.95 10.66 -1.39
C VAL A 137 16.09 9.40 -1.54
N ASP A 138 14.80 9.59 -1.70
CA ASP A 138 13.85 8.57 -2.11
C ASP A 138 13.34 8.94 -3.50
N ALA A 139 13.20 7.94 -4.35
CA ALA A 139 12.60 8.06 -5.67
C ALA A 139 11.85 6.78 -6.02
N GLY A 140 10.76 6.89 -6.75
CA GLY A 140 10.00 5.72 -7.13
C GLY A 140 8.87 6.02 -8.09
N GLU A 141 8.26 4.96 -8.57
CA GLU A 141 7.14 4.99 -9.48
C GLU A 141 6.16 3.88 -9.09
N ASP A 142 4.87 4.20 -9.08
CA ASP A 142 3.79 3.26 -8.83
C ASP A 142 2.73 3.42 -9.93
N LYS A 143 2.67 2.44 -10.82
CA LYS A 143 1.70 2.35 -11.92
C LYS A 143 0.69 1.22 -11.69
N SER A 144 0.60 0.75 -10.46
CA SER A 144 -0.32 -0.32 -10.09
C SER A 144 -1.77 0.12 -10.27
N GLU A 145 -2.60 -0.79 -10.70
CA GLU A 145 -4.05 -0.58 -10.68
C GLU A 145 -4.63 -0.81 -9.28
N THR A 146 -5.66 -0.02 -8.98
CA THR A 146 -6.41 -0.24 -7.74
C THR A 146 -7.25 -1.51 -7.84
N THR A 147 -7.31 -2.27 -6.76
CA THR A 147 -8.25 -3.38 -6.66
C THR A 147 -9.69 -2.87 -6.69
N LEU A 148 -10.52 -3.52 -7.47
CA LEU A 148 -11.93 -3.17 -7.60
C LEU A 148 -12.69 -3.49 -6.30
N GLY A 149 -13.52 -2.54 -5.88
CA GLY A 149 -14.40 -2.74 -4.74
C GLY A 149 -15.48 -3.76 -5.06
N ARG A 150 -15.57 -4.82 -4.26
CA ARG A 150 -16.68 -5.77 -4.38
C ARG A 150 -17.97 -5.13 -3.90
N ALA A 151 -18.94 -5.01 -4.79
CA ALA A 151 -20.28 -4.58 -4.41
C ALA A 151 -21.00 -5.70 -3.64
N ASN A 152 -21.11 -5.55 -2.33
CA ASN A 152 -22.03 -6.37 -1.55
C ASN A 152 -23.45 -5.81 -1.73
N GLY A 153 -24.43 -6.69 -2.00
CA GLY A 153 -25.82 -6.26 -2.06
C GLY A 153 -26.30 -5.82 -0.67
N PHE A 154 -26.83 -4.61 -0.57
CA PHE A 154 -27.40 -4.07 0.67
C PHE A 154 -28.92 -4.01 0.66
N TYR A 155 -29.52 -4.05 -0.52
CA TYR A 155 -30.94 -3.80 -0.73
C TYR A 155 -31.71 -5.07 -1.01
N ASP A 156 -33.01 -5.07 -0.70
CA ASP A 156 -33.91 -6.14 -1.09
C ASP A 156 -34.15 -6.11 -2.61
N THR A 157 -34.51 -7.25 -3.18
CA THR A 157 -34.77 -7.41 -4.62
C THR A 157 -36.07 -6.81 -5.09
N ASP A 158 -36.92 -6.31 -4.18
CA ASP A 158 -38.25 -5.77 -4.46
C ASP A 158 -38.26 -4.34 -5.03
N GLY A 159 -37.08 -3.70 -5.15
CA GLY A 159 -36.94 -2.34 -5.64
C GLY A 159 -37.32 -1.24 -4.63
N SER A 160 -37.63 -1.58 -3.41
CA SER A 160 -38.03 -0.64 -2.35
C SER A 160 -36.87 0.17 -1.78
N PHE A 161 -35.63 -0.15 -2.13
CA PHE A 161 -34.42 0.36 -1.48
C PHE A 161 -34.38 0.09 0.03
N GLY A 162 -35.18 -0.84 0.50
CA GLY A 162 -35.13 -1.34 1.87
C GLY A 162 -33.87 -2.17 2.11
N PRO A 163 -33.34 -2.19 3.35
CA PRO A 163 -32.21 -3.02 3.67
C PRO A 163 -32.57 -4.50 3.58
N CYS A 164 -31.76 -5.28 2.89
CA CYS A 164 -31.96 -6.72 2.72
C CYS A 164 -31.97 -7.43 4.08
N ALA A 165 -32.93 -8.33 4.29
CA ALA A 165 -33.10 -9.08 5.53
C ALA A 165 -31.84 -9.89 5.92
N ALA A 166 -31.10 -10.38 4.96
CA ALA A 166 -29.83 -11.07 5.20
C ALA A 166 -28.77 -10.17 5.82
N ILE A 167 -28.70 -8.93 5.36
CA ILE A 167 -27.78 -7.91 5.91
C ILE A 167 -28.18 -7.52 7.33
N LEU A 168 -29.48 -7.34 7.59
CA LEU A 168 -29.99 -7.08 8.94
C LEU A 168 -29.70 -8.25 9.90
N ALA A 169 -29.66 -9.49 9.40
CA ALA A 169 -29.26 -10.67 10.15
C ALA A 169 -27.73 -10.84 10.30
N GLY A 170 -26.93 -9.87 9.85
CA GLY A 170 -25.48 -9.90 9.94
C GLY A 170 -24.77 -10.76 8.89
N ARG A 171 -25.48 -11.25 7.87
CA ARG A 171 -24.90 -12.00 6.75
C ARG A 171 -24.39 -11.02 5.70
N ARG A 172 -23.12 -11.15 5.30
CA ARG A 172 -22.47 -10.21 4.38
C ARG A 172 -22.43 -10.68 2.92
N ASP A 173 -22.66 -11.95 2.67
CA ASP A 173 -22.52 -12.61 1.36
C ASP A 173 -23.81 -13.36 0.98
N ASP A 174 -24.91 -12.65 0.91
CA ASP A 174 -26.20 -13.28 0.55
C ASP A 174 -26.58 -12.86 -0.87
N SER A 175 -26.74 -13.86 -1.76
CA SER A 175 -27.18 -13.68 -3.14
C SER A 175 -28.63 -13.17 -3.28
N SER A 176 -29.39 -13.16 -2.19
CA SER A 176 -30.71 -12.53 -2.16
C SER A 176 -30.70 -11.02 -2.04
N CYS A 177 -29.53 -10.42 -1.78
CA CYS A 177 -29.37 -8.98 -1.70
C CYS A 177 -28.78 -8.42 -2.98
N VAL A 178 -29.20 -7.22 -3.40
CA VAL A 178 -28.73 -6.55 -4.62
C VAL A 178 -28.02 -5.24 -4.30
N GLY A 179 -27.08 -4.86 -5.15
CA GLY A 179 -26.44 -3.54 -5.13
C GLY A 179 -27.34 -2.48 -5.76
N MET A 180 -27.00 -1.21 -5.56
CA MET A 180 -27.79 -0.09 -6.11
C MET A 180 -27.94 -0.15 -7.64
N HIS A 181 -26.91 -0.53 -8.37
CA HIS A 181 -26.98 -0.59 -9.84
C HIS A 181 -27.88 -1.74 -10.36
N ASN A 182 -28.07 -2.78 -9.59
CA ASN A 182 -29.03 -3.83 -9.95
C ASN A 182 -30.48 -3.33 -9.85
N LEU A 183 -30.75 -2.41 -8.91
CA LEU A 183 -32.05 -1.76 -8.75
C LEU A 183 -32.36 -0.77 -9.89
N VAL A 184 -31.35 -0.18 -10.51
CA VAL A 184 -31.52 0.76 -11.64
C VAL A 184 -31.38 0.11 -13.02
N GLY A 185 -31.54 -1.19 -13.09
CA GLY A 185 -31.64 -1.92 -14.36
C GLY A 185 -30.35 -2.57 -14.85
N ASN A 186 -29.32 -2.67 -14.01
CA ASN A 186 -28.17 -3.51 -14.33
C ASN A 186 -28.55 -5.00 -14.12
N PRO A 187 -28.41 -5.88 -15.13
CA PRO A 187 -28.80 -7.29 -15.02
C PRO A 187 -27.87 -8.15 -14.16
N LEU A 188 -26.68 -7.62 -13.80
CA LEU A 188 -25.69 -8.37 -13.05
C LEU A 188 -26.05 -8.42 -11.56
N LEU A 189 -26.08 -9.62 -11.00
CA LEU A 189 -26.40 -9.86 -9.60
C LEU A 189 -25.14 -10.13 -8.77
N PRO A 190 -25.16 -9.88 -7.44
CA PRO A 190 -24.06 -10.26 -6.56
C PRO A 190 -23.68 -11.76 -6.62
N SER A 191 -24.62 -12.62 -7.01
CA SER A 191 -24.37 -14.05 -7.26
C SER A 191 -23.42 -14.33 -8.40
N ASP A 192 -23.27 -13.38 -9.35
CA ASP A 192 -22.38 -13.50 -10.50
C ASP A 192 -20.91 -13.24 -10.10
N GLN A 193 -20.70 -12.64 -8.94
CA GLN A 193 -19.38 -12.40 -8.38
C GLN A 193 -18.82 -13.65 -7.72
N LYS A 194 -17.56 -13.97 -7.97
CA LYS A 194 -16.88 -15.06 -7.27
C LYS A 194 -16.64 -14.72 -5.80
N LYS A 195 -16.72 -15.72 -4.92
CA LYS A 195 -16.53 -15.54 -3.47
C LYS A 195 -15.10 -15.14 -3.09
N ASP A 196 -14.12 -15.51 -3.88
CA ASP A 196 -12.71 -15.17 -3.69
C ASP A 196 -12.40 -13.69 -4.06
N GLY A 197 -13.40 -12.99 -4.63
CA GLY A 197 -13.24 -11.59 -5.05
C GLY A 197 -12.59 -11.40 -6.41
N SER A 198 -12.27 -12.49 -7.14
CA SER A 198 -11.63 -12.41 -8.45
C SER A 198 -12.59 -11.95 -9.56
N THR A 199 -13.89 -12.02 -9.36
CA THR A 199 -14.90 -11.49 -10.28
C THR A 199 -15.82 -10.55 -9.52
N VAL A 200 -15.91 -9.31 -9.94
CA VAL A 200 -16.69 -8.25 -9.28
C VAL A 200 -17.56 -7.49 -10.27
N ILE A 201 -18.53 -6.74 -9.74
CA ILE A 201 -19.36 -5.80 -10.50
C ILE A 201 -18.96 -4.40 -10.07
N SER A 202 -17.92 -3.88 -10.68
CA SER A 202 -17.45 -2.52 -10.41
C SER A 202 -16.68 -2.00 -11.61
N ASN A 203 -16.80 -0.71 -11.89
CA ASN A 203 -15.94 -0.07 -12.84
C ASN A 203 -14.61 0.32 -12.17
N PRO A 204 -13.48 0.21 -12.87
CA PRO A 204 -12.22 0.73 -12.38
C PRO A 204 -12.36 2.23 -12.10
N ILE A 205 -11.84 2.68 -10.98
CA ILE A 205 -11.96 4.08 -10.59
C ILE A 205 -10.82 4.89 -11.18
N ASN A 206 -9.61 4.36 -11.22
CA ASN A 206 -8.43 4.95 -11.86
C ASN A 206 -7.23 4.00 -11.80
N GLU A 207 -6.32 4.14 -12.75
CA GLU A 207 -4.95 3.69 -12.65
C GLU A 207 -4.20 4.56 -11.64
N LEU A 208 -3.28 3.97 -10.89
CA LEU A 208 -2.33 4.72 -10.08
C LEU A 208 -1.14 5.07 -10.98
N ASP A 209 -0.84 6.34 -11.08
CA ASP A 209 0.36 6.83 -11.76
C ASP A 209 1.00 7.86 -10.83
N ASN A 210 1.84 7.38 -9.93
CA ASN A 210 2.49 8.18 -8.92
C ASN A 210 4.02 8.08 -9.06
N GLU A 211 4.65 9.22 -9.29
CA GLU A 211 6.10 9.41 -9.23
C GLU A 211 6.45 10.27 -8.01
N TRP A 212 7.54 9.95 -7.29
CA TRP A 212 8.05 10.72 -6.15
C TRP A 212 9.59 10.75 -6.03
#